data_1c86bbb864c60f41218de0dc6b782af1
#
_entry.id   1c86bbb864c60f41218de0dc6b782af1
#
_cell.length_a   1.000
_cell.length_b   1.000
_cell.length_c   1.000
_cell.angle_alpha   90.00
_cell.angle_beta   90.00
_cell.angle_gamma   90.00
#
_symmetry.space_group_name_H-M   'P 1'
#
loop_
_entity.id
_entity.type
_entity.pdbx_description
1 polymer ?
#
loop_
_entity_poly.entity_id
_entity_poly.type
_entity_poly.pdbx_seq_one_letter_code
_entity_poly.pdbx_strand_id
1 'polypeptide(L)'
;MNQEELKQQALKILEESHVGVLATVKDNKPHSRYMTFFNDEFTLYTATSDTTQKVDELEQNPHAHILLGYEGEGIGDAFLEIEGTMGVHDDKGIIDKVWNEHLKGWFSGPDDPHLVILAIKPSRVRIINKKGEEPQTLEL
;
A
#
# COMPACT_ATOMS: atom_id res chain seq x y z
N MET A 1 -6.14 21.77 -9.27
CA MET A 1 -6.56 20.55 -9.96
C MET A 1 -7.98 20.19 -9.58
N ASN A 2 -8.79 19.77 -10.54
CA ASN A 2 -10.09 19.20 -10.20
C ASN A 2 -9.93 17.75 -9.73
N GLN A 3 -11.00 17.17 -9.20
CA GLN A 3 -10.95 15.82 -8.64
C GLN A 3 -10.65 14.76 -9.69
N GLU A 4 -11.10 14.90 -10.92
CA GLU A 4 -10.79 13.93 -11.98
C GLU A 4 -9.30 13.94 -12.34
N GLU A 5 -8.70 15.11 -12.48
CA GLU A 5 -7.27 15.24 -12.74
C GLU A 5 -6.44 14.68 -11.57
N LEU A 6 -6.88 14.96 -10.34
CA LEU A 6 -6.23 14.47 -9.12
C LEU A 6 -6.28 12.94 -9.06
N LYS A 7 -7.44 12.36 -9.39
CA LYS A 7 -7.62 10.91 -9.44
C LYS A 7 -6.69 10.28 -10.47
N GLN A 8 -6.61 10.85 -11.67
CA GLN A 8 -5.76 10.32 -12.74
C GLN A 8 -4.29 10.39 -12.35
N GLN A 9 -3.85 11.47 -11.72
CA GLN A 9 -2.48 11.58 -11.24
C GLN A 9 -2.18 10.55 -10.15
N ALA A 10 -3.08 10.36 -9.21
CA ALA A 10 -2.91 9.37 -8.14
C ALA A 10 -2.81 7.95 -8.69
N LEU A 11 -3.69 7.59 -9.63
CA LEU A 11 -3.65 6.27 -10.28
C LEU A 11 -2.35 6.05 -11.05
N LYS A 12 -1.86 7.08 -11.72
CA LYS A 12 -0.58 7.00 -12.44
C LYS A 12 0.58 6.72 -11.48
N ILE A 13 0.62 7.38 -10.34
CA ILE A 13 1.64 7.12 -9.32
C ILE A 13 1.56 5.67 -8.84
N LEU A 14 0.35 5.17 -8.59
CA LEU A 14 0.16 3.78 -8.17
C LEU A 14 0.63 2.77 -9.23
N GLU A 15 0.39 3.04 -10.50
CA GLU A 15 0.79 2.16 -11.60
C GLU A 15 2.29 2.16 -11.86
N GLU A 16 2.96 3.28 -11.61
CA GLU A 16 4.39 3.44 -11.88
C GLU A 16 5.27 3.11 -10.67
N SER A 17 4.72 3.08 -9.47
CA SER A 17 5.48 2.94 -8.23
C SER A 17 4.94 1.78 -7.41
N HIS A 18 5.77 0.77 -7.17
CA HIS A 18 5.35 -0.43 -6.46
C HIS A 18 6.00 -0.59 -5.08
N VAL A 19 7.13 0.06 -4.82
CA VAL A 19 7.78 0.00 -3.52
C VAL A 19 7.46 1.25 -2.71
N GLY A 20 6.90 1.04 -1.53
CA GLY A 20 6.53 2.12 -0.63
C GLY A 20 6.81 1.76 0.81
N VAL A 21 6.45 2.68 1.70
CA VAL A 21 6.60 2.50 3.14
C VAL A 21 5.24 2.23 3.74
N LEU A 22 5.15 1.14 4.50
CA LEU A 22 3.98 0.78 5.28
C LEU A 22 4.25 1.07 6.74
N ALA A 23 3.41 1.87 7.36
CA ALA A 23 3.46 2.12 8.80
C ALA A 23 2.24 1.49 9.47
N THR A 24 2.50 0.79 10.57
CA THR A 24 1.48 0.17 11.42
C THR A 24 1.77 0.50 12.89
N VAL A 25 0.87 0.14 13.77
CA VAL A 25 1.01 0.41 15.21
C VAL A 25 0.93 -0.90 16.00
N LYS A 26 1.89 -1.11 16.89
CA LYS A 26 1.89 -2.22 17.83
C LYS A 26 2.28 -1.70 19.22
N ASP A 27 1.52 -2.05 20.23
CA ASP A 27 1.77 -1.62 21.62
C ASP A 27 1.95 -0.10 21.72
N ASN A 28 1.12 0.63 21.00
CA ASN A 28 1.13 2.08 20.93
C ASN A 28 2.43 2.67 20.34
N LYS A 29 3.19 1.88 19.58
CA LYS A 29 4.42 2.32 18.92
C LYS A 29 4.28 2.18 17.40
N PRO A 30 4.68 3.20 16.64
CA PRO A 30 4.66 3.11 15.17
C PRO A 30 5.81 2.24 14.67
N HIS A 31 5.53 1.46 13.64
CA HIS A 31 6.50 0.63 12.93
C HIS A 31 6.44 0.93 11.45
N SER A 32 7.56 1.20 10.81
CA SER A 32 7.65 1.50 9.39
C SER A 32 8.58 0.51 8.69
N ARG A 33 8.19 0.06 7.49
CA ARG A 33 9.04 -0.83 6.67
C ARG A 33 8.69 -0.64 5.20
N TYR A 34 9.62 -1.01 4.32
CA TYR A 34 9.36 -1.03 2.89
C TYR A 34 8.56 -2.28 2.53
N MET A 35 7.62 -2.12 1.60
CA MET A 35 6.82 -3.21 1.06
C MET A 35 6.62 -2.97 -0.44
N THR A 36 6.38 -4.06 -1.18
CA THR A 36 5.96 -3.98 -2.58
C THR A 36 4.44 -4.05 -2.64
N PHE A 37 3.84 -3.06 -3.28
CA PHE A 37 2.39 -2.92 -3.38
C PHE A 37 1.89 -3.15 -4.79
N PHE A 38 0.70 -3.72 -4.88
CA PHE A 38 -0.09 -3.84 -6.11
C PHE A 38 -1.44 -3.19 -5.84
N ASN A 39 -2.09 -2.68 -6.88
CA ASN A 39 -3.35 -1.96 -6.68
C ASN A 39 -4.43 -2.43 -7.63
N ASP A 40 -5.66 -2.30 -7.17
CA ASP A 40 -6.87 -2.35 -7.97
C ASP A 40 -7.61 -1.07 -7.64
N GLU A 41 -7.61 -0.11 -8.55
CA GLU A 41 -8.03 1.26 -8.26
C GLU A 41 -7.21 1.78 -7.05
N PHE A 42 -7.87 2.15 -5.96
CA PHE A 42 -7.21 2.64 -4.75
C PHE A 42 -7.09 1.59 -3.63
N THR A 43 -7.56 0.39 -3.86
CA THR A 43 -7.29 -0.71 -2.93
C THR A 43 -5.87 -1.22 -3.17
N LEU A 44 -5.08 -1.25 -2.12
CA LEU A 44 -3.69 -1.72 -2.21
C LEU A 44 -3.56 -3.12 -1.64
N TYR A 45 -2.69 -3.89 -2.25
CA TYR A 45 -2.38 -5.25 -1.83
C TYR A 45 -0.88 -5.42 -1.65
N THR A 46 -0.49 -6.12 -0.62
CA THR A 46 0.89 -6.55 -0.45
C THR A 46 0.92 -7.98 0.07
N ALA A 47 1.90 -8.76 -0.38
CA ALA A 47 2.05 -10.14 0.04
C ALA A 47 3.01 -10.24 1.22
N THR A 48 2.69 -11.10 2.17
CA THR A 48 3.56 -11.38 3.31
C THR A 48 3.39 -12.82 3.76
N SER A 49 4.27 -13.28 4.64
CA SER A 49 4.15 -14.58 5.28
C SER A 49 3.30 -14.46 6.54
N ASP A 50 2.43 -15.45 6.79
CA ASP A 50 1.64 -15.53 8.01
C ASP A 50 2.49 -15.74 9.27
N THR A 51 3.76 -16.08 9.10
CA THR A 51 4.71 -16.21 10.21
C THR A 51 5.37 -14.88 10.61
N THR A 52 5.07 -13.80 9.89
CA THR A 52 5.67 -12.50 10.19
C THR A 52 4.94 -11.79 11.31
N GLN A 53 5.67 -10.94 12.02
CA GLN A 53 5.13 -10.10 13.09
C GLN A 53 4.06 -9.12 12.57
N LYS A 54 4.10 -8.75 11.29
CA LYS A 54 3.13 -7.83 10.69
C LYS A 54 1.70 -8.33 10.78
N VAL A 55 1.48 -9.64 10.62
CA VAL A 55 0.14 -10.24 10.69
C VAL A 55 -0.41 -10.11 12.11
N ASP A 56 0.39 -10.40 13.11
CA ASP A 56 -0.01 -10.26 14.51
C ASP A 56 -0.33 -8.80 14.87
N GLU A 57 0.49 -7.87 14.39
CA GLU A 57 0.28 -6.44 14.60
C GLU A 57 -1.07 -5.98 14.04
N LEU A 58 -1.44 -6.47 12.86
CA LEU A 58 -2.70 -6.09 12.20
C LEU A 58 -3.93 -6.63 12.89
N GLU A 59 -3.86 -7.80 13.49
CA GLU A 59 -4.96 -8.37 14.26
C GLU A 59 -5.27 -7.52 15.50
N GLN A 60 -4.24 -6.87 16.06
CA GLN A 60 -4.40 -6.00 17.23
C GLN A 60 -4.81 -4.58 16.84
N ASN A 61 -4.30 -4.07 15.71
CA ASN A 61 -4.60 -2.73 15.23
C ASN A 61 -4.58 -2.70 13.70
N PRO A 62 -5.75 -2.58 13.05
CA PRO A 62 -5.83 -2.62 11.60
C PRO A 62 -5.47 -1.31 10.90
N HIS A 63 -5.20 -0.25 11.63
CA HIS A 63 -4.88 1.03 11.01
C HIS A 63 -3.52 1.01 10.34
N ALA A 64 -3.45 1.54 9.12
CA ALA A 64 -2.25 1.57 8.32
C ALA A 64 -2.07 2.92 7.64
N HIS A 65 -0.82 3.27 7.39
CA HIS A 65 -0.43 4.47 6.67
C HIS A 65 0.64 4.10 5.65
N ILE A 66 0.48 4.58 4.41
CA ILE A 66 1.38 4.23 3.31
C ILE A 66 1.91 5.50 2.65
N LEU A 67 3.21 5.51 2.35
CA LEU A 67 3.85 6.49 1.48
C LEU A 67 4.34 5.77 0.23
N LEU A 68 4.00 6.30 -0.94
CA LEU A 68 4.30 5.63 -2.21
C LEU A 68 4.55 6.66 -3.31
N GLY A 69 5.63 6.48 -4.07
CA GLY A 69 5.89 7.26 -5.27
C GLY A 69 7.01 8.30 -5.18
N TYR A 70 7.57 8.54 -4.00
CA TYR A 70 8.70 9.45 -3.88
C TYR A 70 9.95 8.82 -4.53
N GLU A 71 10.56 9.55 -5.47
CA GLU A 71 11.71 9.05 -6.24
C GLU A 71 13.04 9.67 -5.82
N GLY A 72 13.03 10.49 -4.77
CA GLY A 72 14.25 11.10 -4.23
C GLY A 72 14.65 12.41 -4.90
N GLU A 73 13.77 13.02 -5.70
CA GLU A 73 14.08 14.24 -6.47
C GLU A 73 13.85 15.54 -5.68
N GLY A 74 13.37 15.44 -4.44
CA GLY A 74 13.18 16.61 -3.59
C GLY A 74 11.85 17.33 -3.81
N ILE A 75 11.87 18.66 -3.82
CA ILE A 75 10.66 19.48 -3.96
C ILE A 75 10.07 19.29 -5.36
N GLY A 76 8.77 19.00 -5.43
CA GLY A 76 8.04 18.78 -6.67
C GLY A 76 7.95 17.31 -7.08
N ASP A 77 8.63 16.42 -6.38
CA ASP A 77 8.54 14.97 -6.55
C ASP A 77 7.29 14.49 -5.82
N ALA A 78 6.16 14.54 -6.50
CA ALA A 78 4.87 14.24 -5.91
C ALA A 78 4.75 12.76 -5.54
N PHE A 79 4.19 12.49 -4.37
CA PHE A 79 3.95 11.13 -3.90
C PHE A 79 2.60 11.02 -3.21
N LEU A 80 2.16 9.79 -2.98
CA LEU A 80 0.90 9.51 -2.31
C LEU A 80 1.10 9.26 -0.82
N GLU A 81 0.18 9.80 -0.04
CA GLU A 81 -0.02 9.44 1.35
C GLU A 81 -1.40 8.79 1.44
N ILE A 82 -1.45 7.57 1.96
CA ILE A 82 -2.68 6.80 2.05
C ILE A 82 -2.90 6.37 3.49
N GLU A 83 -4.05 6.73 4.05
CA GLU A 83 -4.51 6.20 5.32
C GLU A 83 -5.60 5.18 5.06
N GLY A 84 -5.58 4.09 5.78
CA GLY A 84 -6.61 3.07 5.61
C GLY A 84 -6.59 2.01 6.69
N THR A 85 -7.39 1.00 6.46
CA THR A 85 -7.45 -0.19 7.32
C THR A 85 -7.00 -1.40 6.53
N MET A 86 -6.30 -2.30 7.20
CA MET A 86 -5.80 -3.53 6.60
C MET A 86 -6.59 -4.73 7.05
N GLY A 87 -6.83 -5.65 6.11
CA GLY A 87 -7.33 -6.97 6.40
C GLY A 87 -6.35 -8.02 5.89
N VAL A 88 -6.33 -9.17 6.56
CA VAL A 88 -5.51 -10.31 6.15
C VAL A 88 -6.38 -11.28 5.36
N HIS A 89 -5.94 -11.67 4.17
CA HIS A 89 -6.67 -12.59 3.31
C HIS A 89 -5.78 -13.76 2.89
N ASP A 90 -6.28 -14.97 3.05
CA ASP A 90 -5.62 -16.19 2.61
C ASP A 90 -6.42 -16.94 1.56
N ASP A 91 -7.55 -16.40 1.13
CA ASP A 91 -8.41 -17.04 0.13
C ASP A 91 -7.77 -17.03 -1.26
N LYS A 92 -7.97 -18.11 -1.99
CA LYS A 92 -7.36 -18.31 -3.29
C LYS A 92 -7.74 -17.24 -4.31
N GLY A 93 -8.97 -16.73 -4.26
CA GLY A 93 -9.43 -15.70 -5.19
C GLY A 93 -8.59 -14.43 -5.12
N ILE A 94 -8.28 -13.97 -3.91
CA ILE A 94 -7.45 -12.77 -3.71
C ILE A 94 -5.99 -13.08 -4.02
N ILE A 95 -5.49 -14.24 -3.60
CA ILE A 95 -4.11 -14.64 -3.89
C ILE A 95 -3.87 -14.70 -5.40
N ASP A 96 -4.76 -15.33 -6.16
CA ASP A 96 -4.63 -15.43 -7.61
C ASP A 96 -4.69 -14.06 -8.29
N LYS A 97 -5.52 -13.14 -7.77
CA LYS A 97 -5.62 -11.77 -8.27
C LYS A 97 -4.33 -10.99 -8.11
N VAL A 98 -3.61 -11.20 -7.00
CA VAL A 98 -2.41 -10.44 -6.63
C VAL A 98 -1.13 -11.13 -7.09
N TRP A 99 -1.14 -12.46 -7.24
CA TRP A 99 0.06 -13.23 -7.57
C TRP A 99 0.70 -12.74 -8.87
N ASN A 100 2.03 -12.59 -8.84
CA ASN A 100 2.84 -12.30 -10.01
C ASN A 100 4.24 -12.88 -9.83
N GLU A 101 5.02 -12.87 -10.89
CA GLU A 101 6.36 -13.49 -10.92
C GLU A 101 7.35 -12.87 -9.93
N HIS A 102 7.16 -11.61 -9.55
CA HIS A 102 8.03 -10.94 -8.57
C HIS A 102 7.97 -11.59 -7.19
N LEU A 103 6.88 -12.29 -6.89
CA LEU A 103 6.70 -12.96 -5.61
C LEU A 103 7.47 -14.28 -5.50
N LYS A 104 7.95 -14.84 -6.61
CA LYS A 104 8.69 -16.11 -6.62
C LYS A 104 9.98 -16.10 -5.82
N GLY A 105 10.54 -14.93 -5.56
CA GLY A 105 11.74 -14.80 -4.72
C GLY A 105 11.49 -15.06 -3.24
N TRP A 106 10.23 -14.95 -2.80
CA TRP A 106 9.85 -15.10 -1.41
C TRP A 106 8.91 -16.26 -1.13
N PHE A 107 8.15 -16.69 -2.14
CA PHE A 107 7.12 -17.72 -2.00
C PHE A 107 7.27 -18.76 -3.10
N SER A 108 6.92 -20.01 -2.78
CA SER A 108 7.03 -21.13 -3.72
C SER A 108 6.04 -21.02 -4.89
N GLY A 109 4.92 -20.34 -4.67
CA GLY A 109 3.88 -20.16 -5.66
C GLY A 109 2.60 -19.66 -5.02
N PRO A 110 1.53 -19.48 -5.80
CA PRO A 110 0.24 -19.02 -5.24
C PRO A 110 -0.37 -20.01 -4.25
N ASP A 111 0.12 -21.25 -4.22
CA ASP A 111 -0.33 -22.28 -3.28
C ASP A 111 0.58 -22.40 -2.04
N ASP A 112 1.55 -21.50 -1.87
CA ASP A 112 2.43 -21.51 -0.70
C ASP A 112 1.57 -21.39 0.58
N PRO A 113 1.68 -22.33 1.54
CA PRO A 113 0.82 -22.35 2.72
C PRO A 113 1.01 -21.17 3.68
N HIS A 114 2.13 -20.45 3.56
CA HIS A 114 2.44 -19.29 4.39
C HIS A 114 2.11 -17.96 3.72
N LEU A 115 1.72 -17.98 2.44
CA LEU A 115 1.39 -16.76 1.70
C LEU A 115 0.04 -16.20 2.16
N VAL A 116 0.06 -14.98 2.62
CA VAL A 116 -1.17 -14.22 2.87
C VAL A 116 -1.08 -12.86 2.17
N ILE A 117 -2.22 -12.30 1.85
CA ILE A 117 -2.34 -10.98 1.23
C ILE A 117 -2.89 -10.02 2.25
N LEU A 118 -2.21 -8.89 2.40
CA LEU A 118 -2.71 -7.76 3.17
C LEU A 118 -3.41 -6.83 2.19
N ALA A 119 -4.70 -6.57 2.43
CA ALA A 119 -5.49 -5.65 1.61
C ALA A 119 -5.73 -4.37 2.41
N ILE A 120 -5.36 -3.24 1.84
CA ILE A 120 -5.53 -1.93 2.46
C ILE A 120 -6.69 -1.24 1.77
N LYS A 121 -7.76 -0.99 2.53
CA LYS A 121 -8.90 -0.21 2.08
C LYS A 121 -8.68 1.24 2.49
N PRO A 122 -8.51 2.16 1.54
CA PRO A 122 -8.18 3.54 1.88
C PRO A 122 -9.38 4.28 2.48
N SER A 123 -9.11 5.08 3.49
CA SER A 123 -10.05 6.04 4.03
C SER A 123 -9.70 7.46 3.60
N ARG A 124 -8.43 7.72 3.28
CA ARG A 124 -7.98 9.00 2.77
C ARG A 124 -6.77 8.81 1.86
N VAL A 125 -6.79 9.47 0.70
CA VAL A 125 -5.68 9.51 -0.25
C VAL A 125 -5.33 10.97 -0.51
N ARG A 126 -4.06 11.33 -0.35
CA ARG A 126 -3.57 12.68 -0.65
C ARG A 126 -2.37 12.63 -1.56
N ILE A 127 -2.26 13.63 -2.43
CA ILE A 127 -1.05 13.88 -3.21
C ILE A 127 -0.27 14.97 -2.49
N ILE A 128 0.98 14.69 -2.20
CA ILE A 128 1.86 15.54 -1.39
C ILE A 128 3.08 15.93 -2.21
N ASN A 129 3.66 17.05 -1.85
CA ASN A 129 4.93 17.53 -2.42
C ASN A 129 4.85 17.96 -3.88
N LYS A 130 3.66 18.33 -4.36
CA LYS A 130 3.54 19.01 -5.66
C LYS A 130 4.12 20.40 -5.51
N LYS A 131 4.98 20.79 -6.46
CA LYS A 131 5.64 22.09 -6.41
C LYS A 131 4.62 23.24 -6.42
N GLY A 132 4.71 24.11 -5.41
CA GLY A 132 3.86 25.28 -5.30
C GLY A 132 2.44 24.99 -4.83
N GLU A 133 2.15 23.78 -4.38
CA GLU A 133 0.81 23.39 -3.93
C GLU A 133 0.85 22.75 -2.54
N GLU A 134 -0.22 22.96 -1.78
CA GLU A 134 -0.43 22.26 -0.52
C GLU A 134 -0.90 20.82 -0.80
N PRO A 135 -0.85 19.93 0.20
CA PRO A 135 -1.39 18.58 0.06
C PRO A 135 -2.83 18.61 -0.45
N GLN A 136 -3.13 17.79 -1.45
CA GLN A 136 -4.46 17.72 -2.06
C GLN A 136 -5.10 16.38 -1.74
N THR A 137 -6.31 16.44 -1.19
CA THR A 137 -7.06 15.25 -0.81
C THR A 137 -7.98 14.80 -1.93
N LEU A 138 -7.90 13.51 -2.26
CA LEU A 138 -8.77 12.88 -3.25
C LEU A 138 -10.09 12.48 -2.57
N GLU A 139 -11.20 12.76 -3.23
CA GLU A 139 -12.51 12.24 -2.81
C GLU A 139 -12.64 10.79 -3.28
N LEU A 140 -12.94 9.92 -2.34
CA LEU A 140 -13.09 8.49 -2.59
C LEU A 140 -14.54 8.07 -2.80
#